data_8bd13f84eb89d5a973631e870822fbb4
#
_entry.id   8bd13f84eb89d5a973631e870822fbb4
#
_cell.length_a   1.000
_cell.length_b   1.000
_cell.length_c   1.000
_cell.angle_alpha   90.00
_cell.angle_beta   90.00
_cell.angle_gamma   90.00
#
_symmetry.space_group_name_H-M   'P 1'
#
loop_
_entity.id
_entity.type
_entity.pdbx_description
1 polymer ?
#
loop_
_entity_poly.entity_id
_entity_poly.type
_entity_poly.pdbx_seq_one_letter_code
_entity_poly.pdbx_strand_id
1 'polypeptide(L)' 'PFAIGNKVKVVKGDFCGIEGEIATESNKTYVVIRIKGVLVASVKVPKSYLKMIK' A
#
# COMPACT_ATOMS: atom_id res chain seq x y z
N PRO A 1 10.21 1.31 8.50
CA PRO A 1 9.67 0.05 7.97
C PRO A 1 8.14 0.02 8.01
N PHE A 2 7.57 -0.60 7.02
CA PHE A 2 6.13 -0.74 6.94
C PHE A 2 5.66 -1.97 7.71
N ALA A 3 4.56 -1.82 8.43
CA ALA A 3 3.98 -2.93 9.18
C ALA A 3 2.53 -3.12 8.76
N ILE A 4 2.02 -4.34 8.91
CA ILE A 4 0.63 -4.66 8.62
C ILE A 4 -0.28 -3.73 9.43
N GLY A 5 -1.28 -3.16 8.76
CA GLY A 5 -2.19 -2.21 9.37
C GLY A 5 -1.78 -0.75 9.24
N ASN A 6 -0.54 -0.48 8.86
CA ASN A 6 -0.11 0.90 8.64
C ASN A 6 -0.86 1.51 7.45
N LYS A 7 -1.21 2.77 7.58
CA LYS A 7 -1.85 3.51 6.49
C LYS A 7 -0.80 4.11 5.60
N VAL A 8 -0.99 3.96 4.30
CA VAL A 8 -0.02 4.39 3.30
C VAL A 8 -0.71 5.04 2.12
N LYS A 9 0.07 5.82 1.39
CA LYS A 9 -0.37 6.42 0.14
C LYS A 9 0.60 6.01 -0.96
N VAL A 10 0.07 5.64 -2.11
CA VAL A 10 0.89 5.35 -3.28
C VAL A 10 1.29 6.68 -3.91
N VAL A 11 2.58 6.88 -4.10
CA VAL A 11 3.12 8.15 -4.62
C VAL A 11 3.76 8.02 -5.99
N LYS A 12 3.81 6.81 -6.54
CA LYS A 12 4.37 6.55 -7.87
C LYS A 12 3.56 5.46 -8.57
N GLY A 13 3.70 5.41 -9.89
CA GLY A 13 3.11 4.35 -10.69
C GLY A 13 1.65 4.56 -11.01
N ASP A 14 1.01 3.52 -11.52
CA ASP A 14 -0.37 3.59 -12.01
C ASP A 14 -1.38 3.89 -10.91
N PHE A 15 -1.05 3.56 -9.68
CA PHE A 15 -1.95 3.75 -8.55
C PHE A 15 -1.61 5.00 -7.73
N CYS A 16 -0.80 5.90 -8.29
CA CYS A 16 -0.41 7.12 -7.60
C CYS A 16 -1.63 7.90 -7.12
N GLY A 17 -1.62 8.30 -5.86
CA GLY A 17 -2.73 9.03 -5.25
C GLY A 17 -3.69 8.17 -4.44
N ILE A 18 -3.62 6.84 -4.59
CA ILE A 18 -4.49 5.93 -3.86
C ILE A 18 -3.97 5.75 -2.44
N GLU A 19 -4.90 5.74 -1.49
CA GLU A 19 -4.61 5.48 -0.09
C GLU A 19 -5.15 4.13 0.32
N GLY A 20 -4.46 3.49 1.23
CA GLY A 20 -4.89 2.21 1.76
C GLY A 20 -4.10 1.85 3.00
N GLU A 21 -4.18 0.59 3.39
CA GLU A 21 -3.37 0.10 4.50
C GLU A 21 -2.67 -1.20 4.12
N ILE A 22 -1.54 -1.44 4.74
CA ILE A 22 -0.77 -2.64 4.44
C ILE A 22 -1.52 -3.85 4.96
N ALA A 23 -1.84 -4.77 4.05
CA ALA A 23 -2.55 -6.00 4.39
C ALA A 23 -1.58 -7.15 4.60
N THR A 24 -0.56 -7.24 3.75
CA THR A 24 0.39 -8.34 3.80
C THR A 24 1.72 -7.88 3.24
N GLU A 25 2.81 -8.34 3.82
CA GLU A 25 4.13 -8.15 3.25
C GLU A 25 4.43 -9.34 2.34
N SER A 26 4.52 -9.07 1.04
CA SER A 26 4.72 -10.11 0.05
C SER A 26 6.17 -10.60 0.04
N ASN A 27 7.11 -9.67 0.10
CA ASN A 27 8.54 -9.97 0.20
C ASN A 27 9.26 -8.68 0.63
N LYS A 28 10.59 -8.66 0.57
CA LYS A 28 11.35 -7.49 1.00
C LYS A 28 11.08 -6.24 0.17
N THR A 29 10.67 -6.41 -1.09
CA THR A 29 10.50 -5.30 -2.03
C THR A 29 9.06 -4.86 -2.16
N TYR A 30 8.10 -5.78 -2.00
CA TYR A 30 6.69 -5.52 -2.26
C TYR A 30 5.83 -5.73 -1.04
N VAL A 31 4.72 -5.01 -1.01
CA VAL A 31 3.66 -5.24 -0.03
C VAL A 31 2.34 -5.29 -0.78
N VAL A 32 1.34 -5.93 -0.16
CA VAL A 32 -0.02 -5.90 -0.65
C VAL A 32 -0.77 -4.90 0.20
N ILE A 33 -1.41 -3.94 -0.44
CA ILE A 33 -2.20 -2.94 0.27
C ILE A 33 -3.68 -3.16 -0.02
N ARG A 34 -4.51 -2.89 0.98
CA ARG A 34 -5.96 -2.88 0.86
C ARG A 34 -6.37 -1.45 0.56
N ILE A 35 -7.07 -1.26 -0.56
CA ILE A 35 -7.43 0.08 -1.01
C ILE A 35 -8.62 0.60 -0.21
N LYS A 36 -8.48 1.82 0.29
CA LYS A 36 -9.51 2.50 1.06
C LYS A 36 -10.67 2.90 0.15
N GLY A 37 -11.89 2.68 0.62
CA GLY A 37 -13.08 3.14 -0.08
C GLY A 37 -13.57 2.22 -1.18
N VAL A 38 -12.90 1.10 -1.41
CA VAL A 38 -13.30 0.11 -2.38
C VAL A 38 -13.68 -1.15 -1.61
N LEU A 39 -14.74 -1.82 -2.04
CA LEU A 39 -15.32 -2.93 -1.30
C LEU A 39 -14.30 -3.98 -0.91
N VAL A 40 -13.67 -4.60 -1.88
CA VAL A 40 -12.60 -5.53 -1.63
C VAL A 40 -11.61 -5.39 -2.78
N ALA A 41 -10.57 -4.66 -2.56
CA ALA A 41 -9.53 -4.51 -3.56
C ALA A 41 -8.17 -4.47 -2.88
N SER A 42 -7.24 -5.23 -3.42
CA SER A 42 -5.86 -5.27 -2.95
C SER A 42 -4.94 -5.18 -4.14
N VAL A 43 -3.82 -4.49 -3.97
CA VAL A 43 -2.82 -4.41 -5.02
C VAL A 43 -1.46 -4.65 -4.42
N LYS A 44 -0.59 -5.27 -5.21
CA LYS A 44 0.80 -5.52 -4.84
C LYS A 44 1.63 -4.36 -5.36
N VAL A 45 2.32 -3.67 -4.47
CA VAL A 45 3.03 -2.44 -4.82
C VAL A 45 4.44 -2.51 -4.29
N PRO A 46 5.44 -2.02 -5.04
CA PRO A 46 6.79 -1.89 -4.51
C PRO A 46 6.79 -0.94 -3.31
N LYS A 47 7.54 -1.28 -2.29
CA LYS A 47 7.64 -0.43 -1.09
C LYS A 47 8.11 0.98 -1.41
N SER A 48 8.97 1.12 -2.43
CA SER A 48 9.48 2.42 -2.84
C SER A 48 8.40 3.36 -3.40
N TYR A 49 7.22 2.82 -3.71
CA TYR A 49 6.09 3.60 -4.23
C TYR A 49 5.18 4.12 -3.13
N LEU A 50 5.47 3.80 -1.88
CA LEU A 50 4.59 4.08 -0.75
C LEU A 50 5.15 5.13 0.17
N LYS A 51 4.25 5.90 0.77
CA LYS A 51 4.58 6.85 1.82
C LYS A 51 3.64 6.60 2.99
N MET A 52 4.20 6.61 4.20
CA MET A 52 3.38 6.45 5.40
C MET A 52 2.47 7.65 5.60
N ILE A 53 1.24 7.37 6.00
CA ILE A 53 0.27 8.39 6.38
C ILE A 53 0.07 8.29 7.89
N LYS A 54 0.10 9.43 8.53
CA LYS A 54 -0.18 9.48 9.97
C LYS A 54 -1.67 9.60 10.23
#